data_8bdde7826fe0a3dcd00e103bdb13ecc8
#
_entry.id   8bdde7826fe0a3dcd00e103bdb13ecc8
#
_cell.length_a   1.000
_cell.length_b   1.000
_cell.length_c   1.000
_cell.angle_alpha   90.00
_cell.angle_beta   90.00
_cell.angle_gamma   90.00
#
_symmetry.space_group_name_H-M   'P 1'
#
loop_
_entity.id
_entity.type
_entity.pdbx_description
1 polymer ?
#
loop_
_entity_poly.entity_id
_entity_poly.type
_entity_poly.pdbx_seq_one_letter_code
_entity_poly.pdbx_strand_id
1 'polypeptide(L)'
;MEKIEKLLDDGEFAKALAALNKIKPGAGKGRWLFLKGEALRGLGLFGRALEQYALTRKAARSDEELLLETLLGEARCARALGRECEALAAAKGALALAKRLDMCRPDAELEWALALRLVGRLAEAAALLERLHTAYKKAGDLAGAAFALWALGGLYRLQGRYGEGINAFEESLSSANKDKDEPAAGYALFGLGGILRVAGFMGRALDCYVRARRLFSGTDDTFAKAYAECGTSNVLRQMGRLEEAYAGYERAHKLYSGLSDWADLGFVEWGMGEIKKRNGDFGTALEHYRKAAGLFKGRSEPRGEALTLLSLANLYYLTGQTARAEAQHAAAMKHIRRHHLHTHLETFT
;
A
#
# COMPACT_ATOMS: atom_id res chain seq x y z
N MET A 1 -27.47 12.63 -5.42
CA MET A 1 -26.10 12.14 -5.65
C MET A 1 -25.08 13.20 -5.28
N GLU A 2 -25.23 14.47 -5.65
CA GLU A 2 -24.34 15.60 -5.31
C GLU A 2 -23.93 15.69 -3.83
N LYS A 3 -24.90 15.51 -2.90
CA LYS A 3 -24.58 15.48 -1.46
C LYS A 3 -23.61 14.35 -1.07
N ILE A 4 -23.67 13.22 -1.76
CA ILE A 4 -22.80 12.07 -1.49
C ILE A 4 -21.42 12.32 -2.10
N GLU A 5 -21.35 12.87 -3.31
CA GLU A 5 -20.12 13.27 -3.95
C GLU A 5 -19.37 14.29 -3.08
N LYS A 6 -20.09 15.30 -2.56
CA LYS A 6 -19.51 16.24 -1.60
C LYS A 6 -18.94 15.56 -0.34
N LEU A 7 -19.64 14.56 0.23
CA LEU A 7 -19.12 13.81 1.38
C LEU A 7 -17.85 13.03 1.04
N LEU A 8 -17.72 12.51 -0.19
CA LEU A 8 -16.52 11.84 -0.66
C LEU A 8 -15.37 12.83 -0.86
N ASP A 9 -15.63 14.00 -1.40
CA ASP A 9 -14.66 15.08 -1.58
C ASP A 9 -14.15 15.62 -0.24
N ASP A 10 -15.04 15.71 0.75
CA ASP A 10 -14.73 16.13 2.12
C ASP A 10 -14.02 15.00 2.94
N GLY A 11 -13.78 13.82 2.36
CA GLY A 11 -13.16 12.67 3.04
C GLY A 11 -14.06 11.96 4.07
N GLU A 12 -15.36 12.27 4.11
CA GLU A 12 -16.33 11.70 5.05
C GLU A 12 -16.90 10.36 4.53
N PHE A 13 -16.01 9.40 4.25
CA PHE A 13 -16.32 8.15 3.56
C PHE A 13 -17.35 7.27 4.30
N ALA A 14 -17.29 7.22 5.64
CA ALA A 14 -18.25 6.46 6.44
C ALA A 14 -19.66 7.04 6.32
N LYS A 15 -19.80 8.37 6.33
CA LYS A 15 -21.08 9.05 6.16
C LYS A 15 -21.62 8.88 4.72
N ALA A 16 -20.75 8.96 3.71
CA ALA A 16 -21.10 8.72 2.32
C ALA A 16 -21.64 7.29 2.13
N LEU A 17 -20.95 6.28 2.67
CA LEU A 17 -21.36 4.88 2.60
C LEU A 17 -22.70 4.65 3.31
N ALA A 18 -22.89 5.22 4.50
CA ALA A 18 -24.15 5.14 5.23
C ALA A 18 -25.32 5.77 4.48
N ALA A 19 -25.09 6.92 3.81
CA ALA A 19 -26.08 7.58 2.99
C ALA A 19 -26.44 6.74 1.75
N LEU A 20 -25.45 6.18 1.05
CA LEU A 20 -25.65 5.29 -0.09
C LEU A 20 -26.48 4.05 0.26
N ASN A 21 -26.24 3.45 1.42
CA ASN A 21 -26.98 2.25 1.85
C ASN A 21 -28.47 2.52 2.14
N LYS A 22 -28.88 3.78 2.34
CA LYS A 22 -30.29 4.18 2.52
C LYS A 22 -31.02 4.41 1.19
N ILE A 23 -30.28 4.54 0.09
CA ILE A 23 -30.85 4.84 -1.25
C ILE A 23 -31.05 3.53 -2.02
N LYS A 24 -32.24 3.29 -2.52
CA LYS A 24 -32.48 2.21 -3.50
C LYS A 24 -32.03 2.70 -4.88
N PRO A 25 -31.09 2.00 -5.55
CA PRO A 25 -30.62 2.43 -6.86
C PRO A 25 -31.74 2.31 -7.90
N GLY A 26 -32.05 3.43 -8.58
CA GLY A 26 -32.95 3.48 -9.72
C GLY A 26 -32.21 3.44 -11.06
N ALA A 27 -32.61 4.29 -12.02
CA ALA A 27 -31.96 4.40 -13.33
C ALA A 27 -30.45 4.73 -13.26
N GLY A 28 -29.98 5.42 -12.22
CA GLY A 28 -28.57 5.75 -11.98
C GLY A 28 -27.76 4.65 -11.25
N LYS A 29 -28.13 3.37 -11.39
CA LYS A 29 -27.49 2.25 -10.68
C LYS A 29 -25.96 2.19 -10.88
N GLY A 30 -25.45 2.49 -12.07
CA GLY A 30 -24.02 2.51 -12.37
C GLY A 30 -23.27 3.52 -11.49
N ARG A 31 -23.72 4.78 -11.49
CA ARG A 31 -23.10 5.85 -10.67
C ARG A 31 -23.22 5.56 -9.17
N TRP A 32 -24.34 5.02 -8.72
CA TRP A 32 -24.53 4.60 -7.32
C TRP A 32 -23.53 3.53 -6.89
N LEU A 33 -23.30 2.49 -7.72
CA LEU A 33 -22.30 1.44 -7.46
C LEU A 33 -20.90 2.01 -7.43
N PHE A 34 -20.57 2.91 -8.36
CA PHE A 34 -19.27 3.58 -8.41
C PHE A 34 -18.99 4.38 -7.13
N LEU A 35 -19.94 5.26 -6.74
CA LEU A 35 -19.76 6.06 -5.51
C LEU A 35 -19.66 5.18 -4.25
N LYS A 36 -20.34 4.03 -4.24
CA LYS A 36 -20.16 3.05 -3.16
C LYS A 36 -18.78 2.43 -3.17
N GLY A 37 -18.22 2.17 -4.36
CA GLY A 37 -16.84 1.76 -4.55
C GLY A 37 -15.86 2.80 -4.01
N GLU A 38 -16.06 4.08 -4.35
CA GLU A 38 -15.22 5.18 -3.87
C GLU A 38 -15.28 5.34 -2.35
N ALA A 39 -16.46 5.27 -1.74
CA ALA A 39 -16.60 5.31 -0.28
C ALA A 39 -15.86 4.14 0.40
N LEU A 40 -15.97 2.93 -0.14
CA LEU A 40 -15.27 1.76 0.37
C LEU A 40 -13.75 1.86 0.18
N ARG A 41 -13.31 2.42 -0.94
CA ARG A 41 -11.89 2.69 -1.21
C ARG A 41 -11.31 3.70 -0.20
N GLY A 42 -12.02 4.79 0.06
CA GLY A 42 -11.62 5.79 1.04
C GLY A 42 -11.56 5.26 2.48
N LEU A 43 -12.35 4.23 2.80
CA LEU A 43 -12.29 3.51 4.08
C LEU A 43 -11.16 2.45 4.12
N GLY A 44 -10.38 2.28 3.05
CA GLY A 44 -9.36 1.24 2.94
C GLY A 44 -9.92 -0.17 2.67
N LEU A 45 -11.22 -0.31 2.41
CA LEU A 45 -11.90 -1.59 2.15
C LEU A 45 -11.75 -2.01 0.67
N PHE A 46 -10.48 -2.08 0.19
CA PHE A 46 -10.14 -2.21 -1.22
C PHE A 46 -10.76 -3.45 -1.90
N GLY A 47 -10.80 -4.59 -1.22
CA GLY A 47 -11.42 -5.80 -1.76
C GLY A 47 -12.92 -5.60 -2.05
N ARG A 48 -13.64 -5.00 -1.10
CA ARG A 48 -15.06 -4.68 -1.26
C ARG A 48 -15.31 -3.58 -2.31
N ALA A 49 -14.39 -2.63 -2.43
CA ALA A 49 -14.44 -1.61 -3.49
C ALA A 49 -14.33 -2.26 -4.88
N LEU A 50 -13.41 -3.20 -5.09
CA LEU A 50 -13.27 -3.95 -6.34
C LEU A 50 -14.56 -4.69 -6.73
N GLU A 51 -15.27 -5.27 -5.77
CA GLU A 51 -16.58 -5.89 -6.01
C GLU A 51 -17.61 -4.88 -6.56
N GLN A 52 -17.64 -3.66 -6.00
CA GLN A 52 -18.54 -2.61 -6.48
C GLN A 52 -18.15 -2.13 -7.88
N TYR A 53 -16.86 -1.93 -8.15
CA TYR A 53 -16.38 -1.54 -9.48
C TYR A 53 -16.68 -2.61 -10.54
N ALA A 54 -16.52 -3.89 -10.21
CA ALA A 54 -16.90 -4.98 -11.12
C ALA A 54 -18.40 -4.96 -11.45
N LEU A 55 -19.25 -4.60 -10.50
CA LEU A 55 -20.69 -4.42 -10.74
C LEU A 55 -20.96 -3.14 -11.55
N THR A 56 -20.21 -2.06 -11.31
CA THR A 56 -20.30 -0.81 -12.07
C THR A 56 -20.00 -1.05 -13.55
N ARG A 57 -18.92 -1.76 -13.88
CA ARG A 57 -18.58 -2.10 -15.28
C ARG A 57 -19.69 -2.85 -16.01
N LYS A 58 -20.41 -3.72 -15.30
CA LYS A 58 -21.57 -4.43 -15.88
C LYS A 58 -22.77 -3.52 -16.11
N ALA A 59 -22.98 -2.55 -15.20
CA ALA A 59 -24.12 -1.62 -15.27
C ALA A 59 -23.88 -0.45 -16.23
N ALA A 60 -22.65 -0.02 -16.42
CA ALA A 60 -22.24 1.19 -17.16
C ALA A 60 -21.62 0.89 -18.52
N ARG A 61 -22.02 -0.19 -19.21
CA ARG A 61 -21.40 -0.63 -20.47
C ARG A 61 -21.40 0.42 -21.60
N SER A 62 -22.35 1.32 -21.61
CA SER A 62 -22.49 2.39 -22.60
C SER A 62 -22.01 3.76 -22.10
N ASP A 63 -21.62 3.85 -20.84
CA ASP A 63 -21.12 5.08 -20.21
C ASP A 63 -19.59 4.98 -20.09
N GLU A 64 -18.91 5.50 -21.12
CA GLU A 64 -17.45 5.39 -21.23
C GLU A 64 -16.72 6.26 -20.21
N GLU A 65 -17.29 7.38 -19.79
CA GLU A 65 -16.71 8.23 -18.75
C GLU A 65 -16.74 7.52 -17.40
N LEU A 66 -17.88 6.98 -17.01
CA LEU A 66 -18.02 6.17 -15.81
C LEU A 66 -17.14 4.91 -15.85
N LEU A 67 -16.98 4.32 -17.03
CA LEU A 67 -16.08 3.18 -17.22
C LEU A 67 -14.61 3.58 -16.98
N LEU A 68 -14.17 4.76 -17.46
CA LEU A 68 -12.83 5.28 -17.21
C LEU A 68 -12.58 5.50 -15.71
N GLU A 69 -13.49 6.21 -15.03
CA GLU A 69 -13.42 6.42 -13.57
C GLU A 69 -13.33 5.08 -12.82
N THR A 70 -14.15 4.10 -13.24
CA THR A 70 -14.18 2.76 -12.64
C THR A 70 -12.86 2.03 -12.82
N LEU A 71 -12.26 2.07 -14.01
CA LEU A 71 -10.96 1.43 -14.28
C LEU A 71 -9.82 2.08 -13.47
N LEU A 72 -9.86 3.40 -13.27
CA LEU A 72 -8.92 4.09 -12.39
C LEU A 72 -9.08 3.63 -10.93
N GLY A 73 -10.31 3.52 -10.44
CA GLY A 73 -10.60 2.99 -9.10
C GLY A 73 -10.16 1.53 -8.95
N GLU A 74 -10.42 0.68 -9.94
CA GLU A 74 -9.94 -0.72 -9.97
C GLU A 74 -8.41 -0.80 -9.92
N ALA A 75 -7.70 0.00 -10.72
CA ALA A 75 -6.23 0.04 -10.72
C ALA A 75 -5.66 0.42 -9.35
N ARG A 76 -6.22 1.45 -8.71
CA ARG A 76 -5.83 1.91 -7.37
C ARG A 76 -6.02 0.82 -6.31
N CYS A 77 -7.18 0.17 -6.30
CA CYS A 77 -7.49 -0.89 -5.33
C CYS A 77 -6.67 -2.16 -5.57
N ALA A 78 -6.53 -2.59 -6.82
CA ALA A 78 -5.74 -3.78 -7.17
C ALA A 78 -4.26 -3.57 -6.80
N ARG A 79 -3.72 -2.36 -7.03
CA ARG A 79 -2.37 -1.98 -6.65
C ARG A 79 -2.19 -1.97 -5.12
N ALA A 80 -3.14 -1.43 -4.38
CA ALA A 80 -3.10 -1.43 -2.91
C ALA A 80 -3.10 -2.85 -2.32
N LEU A 81 -3.77 -3.80 -2.99
CA LEU A 81 -3.81 -5.21 -2.61
C LEU A 81 -2.66 -6.06 -3.19
N GLY A 82 -1.70 -5.46 -3.90
CA GLY A 82 -0.61 -6.20 -4.54
C GLY A 82 -1.04 -7.12 -5.69
N ARG A 83 -2.24 -6.92 -6.27
CA ARG A 83 -2.78 -7.73 -7.37
C ARG A 83 -2.23 -7.26 -8.71
N GLU A 84 -1.01 -7.67 -9.03
CA GLU A 84 -0.22 -7.17 -10.16
C GLU A 84 -0.93 -7.23 -11.51
N CYS A 85 -1.46 -8.41 -11.86
CA CYS A 85 -2.13 -8.62 -13.15
C CYS A 85 -3.40 -7.76 -13.29
N GLU A 86 -4.19 -7.65 -12.21
CA GLU A 86 -5.42 -6.86 -12.18
C GLU A 86 -5.09 -5.37 -12.27
N ALA A 87 -4.11 -4.90 -11.50
CA ALA A 87 -3.66 -3.51 -11.53
C ALA A 87 -3.16 -3.09 -12.93
N LEU A 88 -2.32 -3.94 -13.55
CA LEU A 88 -1.78 -3.68 -14.87
C LEU A 88 -2.88 -3.66 -15.94
N ALA A 89 -3.82 -4.61 -15.89
CA ALA A 89 -4.92 -4.69 -16.85
C ALA A 89 -5.86 -3.48 -16.72
N ALA A 90 -6.24 -3.11 -15.51
CA ALA A 90 -7.11 -1.96 -15.24
C ALA A 90 -6.44 -0.64 -15.67
N ALA A 91 -5.17 -0.42 -15.29
CA ALA A 91 -4.42 0.78 -15.67
C ALA A 91 -4.21 0.90 -17.19
N LYS A 92 -3.91 -0.21 -17.88
CA LYS A 92 -3.83 -0.25 -19.36
C LYS A 92 -5.15 0.09 -20.02
N GLY A 93 -6.25 -0.46 -19.51
CA GLY A 93 -7.60 -0.17 -20.00
C GLY A 93 -7.98 1.30 -19.78
N ALA A 94 -7.71 1.85 -18.59
CA ALA A 94 -7.93 3.26 -18.29
C ALA A 94 -7.12 4.17 -19.21
N LEU A 95 -5.84 3.87 -19.44
CA LEU A 95 -4.98 4.67 -20.32
C LEU A 95 -5.46 4.66 -21.78
N ALA A 96 -5.91 3.51 -22.28
CA ALA A 96 -6.46 3.40 -23.63
C ALA A 96 -7.76 4.21 -23.79
N LEU A 97 -8.64 4.13 -22.79
CA LEU A 97 -9.91 4.84 -22.79
C LEU A 97 -9.72 6.36 -22.60
N ALA A 98 -8.84 6.78 -21.69
CA ALA A 98 -8.47 8.17 -21.47
C ALA A 98 -7.93 8.86 -22.74
N LYS A 99 -7.08 8.14 -23.51
CA LYS A 99 -6.57 8.64 -24.80
C LYS A 99 -7.68 8.76 -25.83
N ARG A 100 -8.65 7.87 -25.86
CA ARG A 100 -9.75 7.89 -26.83
C ARG A 100 -10.75 9.00 -26.53
N LEU A 101 -11.04 9.22 -25.24
CA LEU A 101 -11.96 10.27 -24.79
C LEU A 101 -11.32 11.65 -24.64
N ASP A 102 -9.99 11.74 -24.72
CA ASP A 102 -9.20 12.93 -24.41
C ASP A 102 -9.48 13.49 -22.99
N MET A 103 -9.70 12.60 -22.03
CA MET A 103 -10.07 12.90 -20.64
C MET A 103 -9.16 12.18 -19.64
N CYS A 104 -8.90 12.80 -18.49
CA CYS A 104 -8.17 12.19 -17.35
C CYS A 104 -6.85 11.52 -17.75
N ARG A 105 -6.22 11.98 -18.82
CA ARG A 105 -5.00 11.37 -19.37
C ARG A 105 -3.84 11.36 -18.37
N PRO A 106 -3.57 12.44 -17.60
CA PRO A 106 -2.50 12.44 -16.59
C PRO A 106 -2.76 11.41 -15.49
N ASP A 107 -3.99 11.28 -15.01
CA ASP A 107 -4.36 10.29 -13.98
C ASP A 107 -4.16 8.85 -14.48
N ALA A 108 -4.57 8.58 -15.72
CA ALA A 108 -4.42 7.26 -16.32
C ALA A 108 -2.93 6.92 -16.60
N GLU A 109 -2.12 7.89 -17.03
CA GLU A 109 -0.67 7.73 -17.17
C GLU A 109 0.00 7.49 -15.81
N LEU A 110 -0.47 8.16 -14.77
CA LEU A 110 0.01 7.99 -13.39
C LEU A 110 -0.29 6.59 -12.86
N GLU A 111 -1.54 6.11 -12.96
CA GLU A 111 -1.89 4.75 -12.54
C GLU A 111 -1.14 3.69 -13.37
N TRP A 112 -0.90 3.96 -14.67
CA TRP A 112 -0.05 3.10 -15.50
C TRP A 112 1.39 3.03 -14.99
N ALA A 113 2.00 4.18 -14.63
CA ALA A 113 3.34 4.22 -14.05
C ALA A 113 3.42 3.45 -12.72
N LEU A 114 2.40 3.61 -11.86
CA LEU A 114 2.33 2.90 -10.59
C LEU A 114 2.13 1.38 -10.76
N ALA A 115 1.37 0.95 -11.77
CA ALA A 115 1.23 -0.46 -12.13
C ALA A 115 2.54 -1.03 -12.68
N LEU A 116 3.27 -0.29 -13.52
CA LEU A 116 4.61 -0.66 -13.99
C LEU A 116 5.60 -0.83 -12.83
N ARG A 117 5.57 0.07 -11.86
CA ARG A 117 6.38 -0.05 -10.63
C ARG A 117 6.05 -1.33 -9.86
N LEU A 118 4.78 -1.67 -9.73
CA LEU A 118 4.33 -2.87 -9.02
C LEU A 118 4.89 -4.15 -9.65
N VAL A 119 4.92 -4.23 -10.99
CA VAL A 119 5.44 -5.40 -11.72
C VAL A 119 6.96 -5.34 -11.98
N GLY A 120 7.68 -4.41 -11.35
CA GLY A 120 9.15 -4.32 -11.42
C GLY A 120 9.70 -3.66 -12.69
N ARG A 121 8.86 -3.07 -13.57
CA ARG A 121 9.32 -2.30 -14.75
C ARG A 121 9.75 -0.90 -14.36
N LEU A 122 10.77 -0.82 -13.48
CA LEU A 122 11.13 0.40 -12.75
C LEU A 122 11.65 1.52 -13.64
N ALA A 123 12.41 1.21 -14.70
CA ALA A 123 12.94 2.23 -15.60
C ALA A 123 11.83 2.95 -16.39
N GLU A 124 10.84 2.20 -16.88
CA GLU A 124 9.71 2.75 -17.60
C GLU A 124 8.80 3.57 -16.69
N ALA A 125 8.58 3.08 -15.47
CA ALA A 125 7.84 3.82 -14.44
C ALA A 125 8.51 5.15 -14.10
N ALA A 126 9.86 5.17 -13.93
CA ALA A 126 10.62 6.38 -13.66
C ALA A 126 10.46 7.43 -14.75
N ALA A 127 10.75 7.06 -16.00
CA ALA A 127 10.66 7.97 -17.15
C ALA A 127 9.26 8.59 -17.28
N LEU A 128 8.21 7.80 -17.01
CA LEU A 128 6.83 8.27 -17.07
C LEU A 128 6.51 9.24 -15.92
N LEU A 129 6.91 8.91 -14.68
CA LEU A 129 6.68 9.76 -13.51
C LEU A 129 7.46 11.08 -13.58
N GLU A 130 8.70 11.10 -14.07
CA GLU A 130 9.51 12.31 -14.27
C GLU A 130 8.85 13.24 -15.31
N ARG A 131 8.34 12.66 -16.41
CA ARG A 131 7.57 13.41 -17.40
C ARG A 131 6.27 13.99 -16.82
N LEU A 132 5.53 13.20 -16.06
CA LEU A 132 4.29 13.64 -15.41
C LEU A 132 4.55 14.75 -14.39
N HIS A 133 5.57 14.58 -13.53
CA HIS A 133 5.98 15.63 -12.59
C HIS A 133 6.26 16.96 -13.30
N THR A 134 7.03 16.90 -14.41
CA THR A 134 7.32 18.10 -15.21
C THR A 134 6.06 18.71 -15.83
N ALA A 135 5.13 17.88 -16.31
CA ALA A 135 3.87 18.33 -16.90
C ALA A 135 2.95 18.99 -15.86
N TYR A 136 2.76 18.37 -14.70
CA TYR A 136 1.98 18.93 -13.59
C TYR A 136 2.56 20.27 -13.12
N LYS A 137 3.88 20.34 -12.96
CA LYS A 137 4.57 21.58 -12.56
C LYS A 137 4.35 22.72 -13.57
N LYS A 138 4.41 22.43 -14.87
CA LYS A 138 4.13 23.42 -15.94
C LYS A 138 2.66 23.84 -15.96
N ALA A 139 1.73 22.94 -15.64
CA ALA A 139 0.31 23.25 -15.57
C ALA A 139 -0.08 23.99 -14.29
N GLY A 140 0.81 24.15 -13.31
CA GLY A 140 0.51 24.72 -12.00
C GLY A 140 -0.28 23.77 -11.10
N ASP A 141 -0.39 22.49 -11.46
CA ASP A 141 -1.00 21.45 -10.64
C ASP A 141 0.00 20.96 -9.57
N LEU A 142 0.00 21.66 -8.44
CA LEU A 142 0.92 21.38 -7.33
C LEU A 142 0.62 20.04 -6.66
N ALA A 143 -0.65 19.66 -6.55
CA ALA A 143 -1.06 18.40 -5.96
C ALA A 143 -0.61 17.20 -6.82
N GLY A 144 -0.83 17.26 -8.14
CA GLY A 144 -0.35 16.26 -9.09
C GLY A 144 1.18 16.16 -9.09
N ALA A 145 1.89 17.30 -9.04
CA ALA A 145 3.35 17.33 -8.96
C ALA A 145 3.86 16.67 -7.65
N ALA A 146 3.24 16.98 -6.50
CA ALA A 146 3.59 16.39 -5.21
C ALA A 146 3.35 14.88 -5.19
N PHE A 147 2.25 14.41 -5.78
CA PHE A 147 1.96 12.98 -5.88
C PHE A 147 2.95 12.24 -6.80
N ALA A 148 3.32 12.85 -7.93
CA ALA A 148 4.34 12.28 -8.82
C ALA A 148 5.70 12.15 -8.11
N LEU A 149 6.09 13.14 -7.30
CA LEU A 149 7.30 13.09 -6.44
C LEU A 149 7.20 11.97 -5.40
N TRP A 150 6.05 11.83 -4.74
CA TRP A 150 5.82 10.73 -3.81
C TRP A 150 5.99 9.36 -4.49
N ALA A 151 5.47 9.22 -5.70
CA ALA A 151 5.59 7.99 -6.49
C ALA A 151 7.05 7.71 -6.90
N LEU A 152 7.79 8.76 -7.32
CA LEU A 152 9.23 8.70 -7.63
C LEU A 152 10.06 8.32 -6.39
N GLY A 153 9.78 8.91 -5.23
CA GLY A 153 10.45 8.55 -3.98
C GLY A 153 10.33 7.06 -3.65
N GLY A 154 9.12 6.50 -3.82
CA GLY A 154 8.90 5.07 -3.67
C GLY A 154 9.64 4.20 -4.69
N LEU A 155 9.77 4.69 -5.91
CA LEU A 155 10.51 4.01 -6.98
C LEU A 155 12.02 4.06 -6.72
N TYR A 156 12.59 5.21 -6.35
CA TYR A 156 14.00 5.36 -6.00
C TYR A 156 14.39 4.49 -4.82
N ARG A 157 13.49 4.31 -3.83
CA ARG A 157 13.69 3.36 -2.74
C ARG A 157 13.86 1.93 -3.25
N LEU A 158 13.05 1.50 -4.22
CA LEU A 158 13.17 0.16 -4.82
C LEU A 158 14.44 -0.02 -5.65
N GLN A 159 14.99 1.08 -6.18
CA GLN A 159 16.25 1.09 -6.94
C GLN A 159 17.50 1.22 -6.04
N GLY A 160 17.35 1.37 -4.73
CA GLY A 160 18.46 1.64 -3.80
C GLY A 160 19.01 3.07 -3.86
N ARG A 161 18.35 3.98 -4.60
CA ARG A 161 18.70 5.40 -4.75
C ARG A 161 18.13 6.21 -3.57
N TYR A 162 18.60 5.91 -2.37
CA TYR A 162 17.98 6.41 -1.14
C TYR A 162 18.06 7.92 -0.99
N GLY A 163 19.18 8.55 -1.38
CA GLY A 163 19.31 10.03 -1.32
C GLY A 163 18.26 10.74 -2.17
N GLU A 164 18.08 10.31 -3.42
CA GLU A 164 17.10 10.90 -4.34
C GLU A 164 15.67 10.64 -3.87
N GLY A 165 15.42 9.44 -3.32
CA GLY A 165 14.11 9.11 -2.78
C GLY A 165 13.75 9.92 -1.53
N ILE A 166 14.70 10.20 -0.64
CA ILE A 166 14.50 11.09 0.52
C ILE A 166 14.14 12.49 0.03
N ASN A 167 14.92 13.05 -0.91
CA ASN A 167 14.64 14.39 -1.46
C ASN A 167 13.25 14.46 -2.11
N ALA A 168 12.87 13.46 -2.89
CA ALA A 168 11.55 13.42 -3.52
C ALA A 168 10.40 13.37 -2.50
N PHE A 169 10.53 12.60 -1.42
CA PHE A 169 9.51 12.57 -0.36
C PHE A 169 9.50 13.87 0.47
N GLU A 170 10.65 14.50 0.73
CA GLU A 170 10.72 15.78 1.43
C GLU A 170 10.09 16.91 0.62
N GLU A 171 10.32 16.95 -0.70
CA GLU A 171 9.69 17.92 -1.59
C GLU A 171 8.17 17.69 -1.68
N SER A 172 7.72 16.42 -1.78
CA SER A 172 6.31 16.06 -1.73
C SER A 172 5.65 16.51 -0.43
N LEU A 173 6.28 16.23 0.72
CA LEU A 173 5.80 16.67 2.04
C LEU A 173 5.73 18.19 2.15
N SER A 174 6.74 18.89 1.63
CA SER A 174 6.76 20.37 1.64
C SER A 174 5.59 20.95 0.83
N SER A 175 5.28 20.36 -0.34
CA SER A 175 4.15 20.78 -1.17
C SER A 175 2.82 20.53 -0.44
N ALA A 176 2.61 19.34 0.10
CA ALA A 176 1.39 18.99 0.83
C ALA A 176 1.16 19.92 2.05
N ASN A 177 2.23 20.28 2.77
CA ASN A 177 2.14 21.22 3.89
C ASN A 177 1.76 22.64 3.46
N LYS A 178 2.26 23.12 2.29
CA LYS A 178 1.89 24.44 1.73
C LYS A 178 0.41 24.48 1.36
N ASP A 179 -0.09 23.38 0.79
CA ASP A 179 -1.49 23.26 0.36
C ASP A 179 -2.43 22.89 1.51
N LYS A 180 -1.88 22.66 2.72
CA LYS A 180 -2.62 22.19 3.91
C LYS A 180 -3.36 20.86 3.66
N ASP A 181 -2.83 20.03 2.77
CA ASP A 181 -3.33 18.68 2.47
C ASP A 181 -2.74 17.69 3.48
N GLU A 182 -3.44 17.54 4.62
CA GLU A 182 -3.00 16.65 5.70
C GLU A 182 -2.91 15.16 5.27
N PRO A 183 -3.86 14.60 4.49
CA PRO A 183 -3.72 13.26 3.96
C PRO A 183 -2.47 13.08 3.09
N ALA A 184 -2.21 13.97 2.14
CA ALA A 184 -1.02 13.91 1.29
C ALA A 184 0.27 14.02 2.11
N ALA A 185 0.31 14.93 3.11
CA ALA A 185 1.43 15.06 4.04
C ALA A 185 1.66 13.76 4.83
N GLY A 186 0.60 13.11 5.30
CA GLY A 186 0.66 11.84 5.99
C GLY A 186 1.26 10.72 5.12
N TYR A 187 0.82 10.58 3.88
CA TYR A 187 1.37 9.60 2.94
C TYR A 187 2.82 9.91 2.53
N ALA A 188 3.19 11.19 2.39
CA ALA A 188 4.58 11.59 2.16
C ALA A 188 5.47 11.21 3.35
N LEU A 189 4.99 11.40 4.58
CA LEU A 189 5.67 10.96 5.80
C LEU A 189 5.83 9.43 5.89
N PHE A 190 4.86 8.64 5.40
CA PHE A 190 5.02 7.18 5.31
C PHE A 190 6.15 6.79 4.36
N GLY A 191 6.19 7.42 3.18
CA GLY A 191 7.27 7.20 2.20
C GLY A 191 8.63 7.55 2.77
N LEU A 192 8.73 8.74 3.37
CA LEU A 192 9.95 9.24 4.01
C LEU A 192 10.39 8.35 5.18
N GLY A 193 9.47 7.97 6.07
CA GLY A 193 9.76 7.06 7.16
C GLY A 193 10.27 5.69 6.69
N GLY A 194 9.65 5.15 5.62
CA GLY A 194 10.06 3.89 5.03
C GLY A 194 11.47 3.92 4.42
N ILE A 195 11.81 4.96 3.68
CA ILE A 195 13.14 5.07 3.07
C ILE A 195 14.23 5.39 4.10
N LEU A 196 13.93 6.26 5.08
CA LEU A 196 14.85 6.58 6.18
C LEU A 196 15.16 5.35 7.03
N ARG A 197 14.16 4.49 7.30
CA ARG A 197 14.36 3.23 8.02
C ARG A 197 15.33 2.31 7.28
N VAL A 198 15.14 2.12 5.98
CA VAL A 198 16.01 1.28 5.15
C VAL A 198 17.42 1.88 5.04
N ALA A 199 17.54 3.20 4.99
CA ALA A 199 18.82 3.91 4.97
C ALA A 199 19.52 3.99 6.36
N GLY A 200 18.91 3.44 7.42
CA GLY A 200 19.51 3.37 8.76
C GLY A 200 19.24 4.59 9.67
N PHE A 201 18.45 5.57 9.22
CA PHE A 201 18.12 6.77 9.99
C PHE A 201 16.91 6.54 10.91
N MET A 202 17.04 5.60 11.86
CA MET A 202 15.92 5.12 12.68
C MET A 202 15.18 6.20 13.45
N GLY A 203 15.89 7.16 14.06
CA GLY A 203 15.26 8.26 14.81
C GLY A 203 14.37 9.14 13.92
N ARG A 204 14.87 9.53 12.75
CA ARG A 204 14.08 10.30 11.76
C ARG A 204 12.90 9.50 11.22
N ALA A 205 13.10 8.20 10.96
CA ALA A 205 12.04 7.31 10.50
C ALA A 205 10.91 7.21 11.55
N LEU A 206 11.25 7.07 12.83
CA LEU A 206 10.27 7.04 13.92
C LEU A 206 9.47 8.34 13.99
N ASP A 207 10.14 9.51 13.90
CA ASP A 207 9.45 10.82 13.89
C ASP A 207 8.44 10.90 12.73
N CYS A 208 8.83 10.49 11.53
CA CYS A 208 7.93 10.48 10.38
C CYS A 208 6.66 9.64 10.63
N TYR A 209 6.79 8.42 11.12
CA TYR A 209 5.63 7.56 11.41
C TYR A 209 4.76 8.10 12.55
N VAL A 210 5.36 8.66 13.60
CA VAL A 210 4.62 9.28 14.71
C VAL A 210 3.84 10.51 14.24
N ARG A 211 4.42 11.35 13.40
CA ARG A 211 3.74 12.50 12.79
C ARG A 211 2.60 12.06 11.88
N ALA A 212 2.84 11.10 11.00
CA ALA A 212 1.79 10.53 10.14
C ALA A 212 0.63 9.96 10.96
N ARG A 213 0.91 9.21 12.04
CA ARG A 213 -0.11 8.69 12.95
C ARG A 213 -0.98 9.79 13.54
N ARG A 214 -0.41 10.94 13.88
CA ARG A 214 -1.18 12.10 14.39
C ARG A 214 -2.11 12.67 13.32
N LEU A 215 -1.64 12.83 12.10
CA LEU A 215 -2.45 13.34 10.98
C LEU A 215 -3.65 12.42 10.69
N PHE A 216 -3.46 11.11 10.71
CA PHE A 216 -4.53 10.17 10.43
C PHE A 216 -5.43 9.85 11.63
N SER A 217 -5.10 10.27 12.86
CA SER A 217 -5.86 9.91 14.07
C SER A 217 -7.34 10.31 14.00
N GLY A 218 -7.64 11.46 13.41
CA GLY A 218 -9.00 12.02 13.26
C GLY A 218 -9.72 11.65 11.95
N THR A 219 -9.08 10.91 11.05
CA THR A 219 -9.65 10.56 9.74
C THR A 219 -10.41 9.23 9.76
N ASP A 220 -11.15 8.93 8.70
CA ASP A 220 -11.80 7.63 8.48
C ASP A 220 -10.85 6.60 7.81
N ASP A 221 -9.63 7.00 7.44
CA ASP A 221 -8.67 6.15 6.76
C ASP A 221 -8.06 5.11 7.71
N THR A 222 -8.76 4.01 7.87
CA THR A 222 -8.35 2.89 8.74
C THR A 222 -7.07 2.22 8.23
N PHE A 223 -6.86 2.19 6.89
CA PHE A 223 -5.65 1.63 6.30
C PHE A 223 -4.42 2.48 6.70
N ALA A 224 -4.50 3.80 6.54
CA ALA A 224 -3.41 4.68 6.94
C ALA A 224 -3.09 4.59 8.44
N LYS A 225 -4.11 4.47 9.30
CA LYS A 225 -3.92 4.22 10.74
C LYS A 225 -3.17 2.92 11.01
N ALA A 226 -3.57 1.83 10.35
CA ALA A 226 -2.91 0.52 10.49
C ALA A 226 -1.47 0.57 10.01
N TYR A 227 -1.23 1.23 8.86
CA TYR A 227 0.10 1.39 8.29
C TYR A 227 1.03 2.21 9.18
N ALA A 228 0.52 3.28 9.82
CA ALA A 228 1.29 4.09 10.77
C ALA A 228 1.72 3.28 12.01
N GLU A 229 0.81 2.48 12.58
CA GLU A 229 1.13 1.60 13.71
C GLU A 229 2.16 0.53 13.31
N CYS A 230 1.98 -0.12 12.16
CA CYS A 230 2.92 -1.13 11.65
C CYS A 230 4.30 -0.52 11.37
N GLY A 231 4.36 0.63 10.67
CA GLY A 231 5.61 1.32 10.36
C GLY A 231 6.37 1.76 11.62
N THR A 232 5.65 2.32 12.59
CA THR A 232 6.21 2.66 13.92
C THR A 232 6.80 1.41 14.58
N SER A 233 6.06 0.30 14.60
CA SER A 233 6.48 -0.95 15.22
C SER A 233 7.69 -1.57 14.54
N ASN A 234 7.79 -1.48 13.21
CA ASN A 234 8.96 -1.91 12.45
C ASN A 234 10.23 -1.16 12.89
N VAL A 235 10.15 0.17 13.05
CA VAL A 235 11.28 0.98 13.51
C VAL A 235 11.64 0.64 14.95
N LEU A 236 10.65 0.57 15.86
CA LEU A 236 10.87 0.23 17.27
C LEU A 236 11.52 -1.15 17.42
N ARG A 237 11.08 -2.15 16.65
CA ARG A 237 11.68 -3.50 16.62
C ARG A 237 13.14 -3.45 16.20
N GLN A 238 13.49 -2.67 15.18
CA GLN A 238 14.86 -2.50 14.71
C GLN A 238 15.73 -1.74 15.73
N MET A 239 15.16 -0.81 16.50
CA MET A 239 15.80 -0.12 17.61
C MET A 239 15.94 -0.97 18.88
N GLY A 240 15.41 -2.19 18.92
CA GLY A 240 15.42 -3.06 20.10
C GLY A 240 14.36 -2.73 21.17
N ARG A 241 13.44 -1.80 20.91
CA ARG A 241 12.32 -1.44 21.79
C ARG A 241 11.18 -2.44 21.62
N LEU A 242 11.43 -3.69 22.02
CA LEU A 242 10.62 -4.84 21.62
C LEU A 242 9.21 -4.85 22.19
N GLU A 243 9.02 -4.44 23.45
CA GLU A 243 7.71 -4.39 24.11
C GLU A 243 6.80 -3.34 23.45
N GLU A 244 7.34 -2.17 23.15
CA GLU A 244 6.61 -1.09 22.49
C GLU A 244 6.26 -1.48 21.04
N ALA A 245 7.19 -2.14 20.35
CA ALA A 245 6.96 -2.65 19.01
C ALA A 245 5.84 -3.70 18.98
N TYR A 246 5.84 -4.62 19.94
CA TYR A 246 4.83 -5.66 20.05
C TYR A 246 3.44 -5.07 20.27
N ALA A 247 3.30 -4.16 21.23
CA ALA A 247 2.04 -3.46 21.49
C ALA A 247 1.53 -2.67 20.28
N GLY A 248 2.43 -2.07 19.49
CA GLY A 248 2.08 -1.40 18.24
C GLY A 248 1.61 -2.38 17.16
N TYR A 249 2.26 -3.54 17.04
CA TYR A 249 1.78 -4.59 16.12
C TYR A 249 0.41 -5.14 16.53
N GLU A 250 0.09 -5.28 17.82
CA GLU A 250 -1.24 -5.68 18.26
C GLU A 250 -2.32 -4.68 17.80
N ARG A 251 -2.03 -3.37 17.89
CA ARG A 251 -2.94 -2.34 17.38
C ARG A 251 -3.08 -2.43 15.86
N ALA A 252 -1.98 -2.58 15.13
CA ALA A 252 -1.98 -2.75 13.67
C ALA A 252 -2.76 -4.01 13.26
N HIS A 253 -2.55 -5.12 13.96
CA HIS A 253 -3.26 -6.39 13.73
C HIS A 253 -4.79 -6.21 13.81
N LYS A 254 -5.27 -5.54 14.87
CA LYS A 254 -6.70 -5.26 15.03
C LYS A 254 -7.27 -4.45 13.88
N LEU A 255 -6.54 -3.43 13.41
CA LEU A 255 -6.97 -2.58 12.31
C LEU A 255 -6.98 -3.33 10.96
N TYR A 256 -5.89 -4.03 10.62
CA TYR A 256 -5.80 -4.80 9.37
C TYR A 256 -6.79 -5.96 9.30
N SER A 257 -7.07 -6.62 10.42
CA SER A 257 -8.10 -7.67 10.48
C SER A 257 -9.48 -7.16 10.06
N GLY A 258 -9.81 -5.91 10.42
CA GLY A 258 -11.06 -5.25 10.01
C GLY A 258 -11.11 -4.89 8.52
N LEU A 259 -9.95 -4.71 7.89
CA LEU A 259 -9.83 -4.34 6.48
C LEU A 259 -9.81 -5.56 5.54
N SER A 260 -9.63 -6.77 6.05
CA SER A 260 -9.35 -7.98 5.28
C SER A 260 -8.09 -7.82 4.39
N ASP A 261 -7.14 -7.04 4.86
CA ASP A 261 -5.82 -6.88 4.25
C ASP A 261 -4.89 -7.97 4.79
N TRP A 262 -4.95 -9.11 4.12
CA TRP A 262 -4.23 -10.31 4.55
C TRP A 262 -2.72 -10.24 4.36
N ALA A 263 -2.25 -9.42 3.38
CA ALA A 263 -0.83 -9.28 3.12
C ALA A 263 -0.15 -8.48 4.24
N ASP A 264 -0.66 -7.29 4.57
CA ASP A 264 -0.12 -6.49 5.66
C ASP A 264 -0.30 -7.15 7.02
N LEU A 265 -1.42 -7.86 7.22
CA LEU A 265 -1.62 -8.70 8.41
C LEU A 265 -0.56 -9.80 8.54
N GLY A 266 -0.15 -10.40 7.41
CA GLY A 266 0.94 -11.37 7.36
C GLY A 266 2.28 -10.78 7.79
N PHE A 267 2.59 -9.54 7.38
CA PHE A 267 3.79 -8.85 7.83
C PHE A 267 3.76 -8.47 9.32
N VAL A 268 2.58 -8.12 9.84
CA VAL A 268 2.40 -7.88 11.29
C VAL A 268 2.65 -9.17 12.08
N GLU A 269 2.06 -10.29 11.68
CA GLU A 269 2.30 -11.60 12.31
C GLU A 269 3.78 -11.99 12.24
N TRP A 270 4.42 -11.78 11.08
CA TRP A 270 5.85 -12.01 10.94
C TRP A 270 6.67 -11.15 11.91
N GLY A 271 6.36 -9.85 12.03
CA GLY A 271 7.03 -8.91 12.93
C GLY A 271 6.89 -9.29 14.40
N MET A 272 5.69 -9.74 14.82
CA MET A 272 5.44 -10.26 16.17
C MET A 272 6.26 -11.53 16.44
N GLY A 273 6.36 -12.43 15.45
CA GLY A 273 7.20 -13.62 15.51
C GLY A 273 8.68 -13.28 15.68
N GLU A 274 9.20 -12.27 14.96
CA GLU A 274 10.58 -11.80 15.12
C GLU A 274 10.88 -11.29 16.54
N ILE A 275 9.92 -10.61 17.18
CA ILE A 275 10.06 -10.15 18.57
C ILE A 275 10.09 -11.35 19.51
N LYS A 276 9.16 -12.29 19.38
CA LYS A 276 9.10 -13.50 20.23
C LYS A 276 10.36 -14.35 20.10
N LYS A 277 10.89 -14.50 18.87
CA LYS A 277 12.16 -15.17 18.63
C LYS A 277 13.32 -14.48 19.34
N ARG A 278 13.42 -13.15 19.28
CA ARG A 278 14.47 -12.38 19.98
C ARG A 278 14.39 -12.51 21.49
N ASN A 279 13.20 -12.65 22.05
CA ASN A 279 12.96 -12.87 23.48
C ASN A 279 13.15 -14.33 23.90
N GLY A 280 13.53 -15.25 22.99
CA GLY A 280 13.71 -16.68 23.28
C GLY A 280 12.42 -17.48 23.38
N ASP A 281 11.26 -16.86 23.16
CA ASP A 281 9.95 -17.54 23.13
C ASP A 281 9.72 -18.18 21.74
N PHE A 282 10.47 -19.27 21.51
CA PHE A 282 10.47 -19.95 20.21
C PHE A 282 9.13 -20.64 19.88
N GLY A 283 8.37 -21.03 20.89
CA GLY A 283 7.05 -21.63 20.72
C GLY A 283 6.07 -20.63 20.10
N THR A 284 5.91 -19.49 20.74
CA THR A 284 5.03 -18.42 20.25
C THR A 284 5.53 -17.82 18.92
N ALA A 285 6.86 -17.71 18.74
CA ALA A 285 7.42 -17.27 17.45
C ALA A 285 7.02 -18.20 16.30
N LEU A 286 7.04 -19.52 16.52
CA LEU A 286 6.63 -20.51 15.53
C LEU A 286 5.16 -20.36 15.15
N GLU A 287 4.28 -20.10 16.14
CA GLU A 287 2.85 -19.86 15.88
C GLU A 287 2.62 -18.63 15.00
N HIS A 288 3.29 -17.51 15.31
CA HIS A 288 3.22 -16.30 14.50
C HIS A 288 3.72 -16.51 13.07
N TYR A 289 4.85 -17.19 12.88
CA TYR A 289 5.35 -17.49 11.53
C TYR A 289 4.41 -18.43 10.74
N ARG A 290 3.76 -19.40 11.39
CA ARG A 290 2.77 -20.25 10.73
C ARG A 290 1.53 -19.47 10.30
N LYS A 291 1.06 -18.53 11.13
CA LYS A 291 -0.04 -17.62 10.77
C LYS A 291 0.37 -16.76 9.58
N ALA A 292 1.56 -16.13 9.61
CA ALA A 292 2.09 -15.35 8.51
C ALA A 292 2.16 -16.16 7.21
N ALA A 293 2.71 -17.39 7.27
CA ALA A 293 2.76 -18.29 6.12
C ALA A 293 1.37 -18.61 5.54
N GLY A 294 0.39 -18.84 6.40
CA GLY A 294 -1.01 -19.05 5.99
C GLY A 294 -1.62 -17.83 5.32
N LEU A 295 -1.30 -16.63 5.81
CA LEU A 295 -1.78 -15.37 5.26
C LEU A 295 -1.17 -15.04 3.90
N PHE A 296 0.10 -15.34 3.65
CA PHE A 296 0.76 -15.11 2.35
C PHE A 296 0.41 -16.16 1.31
N LYS A 297 0.11 -17.39 1.72
CA LYS A 297 -0.11 -18.53 0.81
C LYS A 297 -1.20 -18.22 -0.23
N GLY A 298 -0.82 -18.27 -1.50
CA GLY A 298 -1.73 -18.07 -2.63
C GLY A 298 -2.21 -16.63 -2.86
N ARG A 299 -1.55 -15.63 -2.26
CA ARG A 299 -1.95 -14.22 -2.32
C ARG A 299 -0.96 -13.29 -3.04
N SER A 300 -0.10 -13.82 -3.88
CA SER A 300 0.86 -13.06 -4.70
C SER A 300 1.72 -12.07 -3.87
N GLU A 301 2.14 -12.49 -2.68
CA GLU A 301 3.10 -11.74 -1.85
C GLU A 301 4.40 -12.54 -1.65
N PRO A 302 5.21 -12.65 -2.71
CA PRO A 302 6.39 -13.51 -2.69
C PRO A 302 7.46 -13.08 -1.68
N ARG A 303 7.51 -11.79 -1.31
CA ARG A 303 8.45 -11.30 -0.29
C ARG A 303 8.07 -11.81 1.09
N GLY A 304 6.78 -11.75 1.44
CA GLY A 304 6.28 -12.25 2.72
C GLY A 304 6.49 -13.76 2.86
N GLU A 305 6.24 -14.52 1.80
CA GLU A 305 6.53 -15.96 1.75
C GLU A 305 8.03 -16.23 1.98
N ALA A 306 8.92 -15.53 1.26
CA ALA A 306 10.37 -15.70 1.39
C ALA A 306 10.85 -15.37 2.81
N LEU A 307 10.44 -14.24 3.37
CA LEU A 307 10.81 -13.83 4.74
C LEU A 307 10.34 -14.86 5.76
N THR A 308 9.12 -15.35 5.64
CA THR A 308 8.58 -16.33 6.57
C THR A 308 9.33 -17.67 6.51
N LEU A 309 9.67 -18.14 5.30
CA LEU A 309 10.49 -19.35 5.11
C LEU A 309 11.89 -19.19 5.73
N LEU A 310 12.53 -18.03 5.54
CA LEU A 310 13.83 -17.74 6.14
C LEU A 310 13.77 -17.66 7.68
N SER A 311 12.72 -17.02 8.21
CA SER A 311 12.51 -16.94 9.67
C SER A 311 12.23 -18.30 10.28
N LEU A 312 11.46 -19.16 9.61
CA LEU A 312 11.25 -20.56 10.03
C LEU A 312 12.55 -21.37 9.98
N ALA A 313 13.36 -21.21 8.92
CA ALA A 313 14.66 -21.88 8.83
C ALA A 313 15.57 -21.47 10.00
N ASN A 314 15.66 -20.18 10.28
CA ASN A 314 16.43 -19.67 11.41
C ASN A 314 15.92 -20.20 12.76
N LEU A 315 14.59 -20.20 12.97
CA LEU A 315 13.99 -20.71 14.19
C LEU A 315 14.26 -22.22 14.39
N TYR A 316 14.15 -23.04 13.35
CA TYR A 316 14.47 -24.46 13.40
C TYR A 316 15.96 -24.70 13.69
N TYR A 317 16.85 -23.86 13.14
CA TYR A 317 18.26 -23.91 13.44
C TYR A 317 18.53 -23.63 14.94
N LEU A 318 17.97 -22.53 15.47
CA LEU A 318 18.09 -22.15 16.88
C LEU A 318 17.54 -23.19 17.86
N THR A 319 16.59 -24.02 17.42
CA THR A 319 15.99 -25.10 18.23
C THR A 319 16.61 -26.47 17.96
N GLY A 320 17.75 -26.54 17.25
CA GLY A 320 18.48 -27.79 16.97
C GLY A 320 17.84 -28.70 15.93
N GLN A 321 16.81 -28.24 15.22
CA GLN A 321 16.10 -29.02 14.20
C GLN A 321 16.75 -28.86 12.81
N THR A 322 18.02 -29.23 12.69
CA THR A 322 18.89 -28.89 11.53
C THR A 322 18.31 -29.35 10.19
N ALA A 323 17.80 -30.57 10.08
CA ALA A 323 17.21 -31.07 8.83
C ALA A 323 15.99 -30.22 8.38
N ARG A 324 15.16 -29.77 9.33
CA ARG A 324 14.04 -28.87 9.02
C ARG A 324 14.51 -27.48 8.62
N ALA A 325 15.56 -26.97 9.28
CA ALA A 325 16.16 -25.70 8.95
C ALA A 325 16.69 -25.68 7.50
N GLU A 326 17.44 -26.72 7.13
CA GLU A 326 17.98 -26.88 5.76
C GLU A 326 16.85 -26.97 4.70
N ALA A 327 15.81 -27.75 4.97
CA ALA A 327 14.66 -27.89 4.07
C ALA A 327 13.95 -26.52 3.86
N GLN A 328 13.70 -25.77 4.93
CA GLN A 328 13.06 -24.45 4.83
C GLN A 328 13.94 -23.43 4.14
N HIS A 329 15.24 -23.42 4.42
CA HIS A 329 16.20 -22.55 3.75
C HIS A 329 16.27 -22.84 2.24
N ALA A 330 16.35 -24.12 1.85
CA ALA A 330 16.34 -24.52 0.44
C ALA A 330 15.06 -24.09 -0.26
N ALA A 331 13.90 -24.23 0.39
CA ALA A 331 12.60 -23.76 -0.11
C ALA A 331 12.59 -22.23 -0.29
N ALA A 332 13.10 -21.48 0.70
CA ALA A 332 13.23 -20.03 0.63
C ALA A 332 14.10 -19.60 -0.56
N MET A 333 15.28 -20.21 -0.72
CA MET A 333 16.21 -19.88 -1.80
C MET A 333 15.64 -20.22 -3.19
N LYS A 334 14.88 -21.30 -3.30
CA LYS A 334 14.14 -21.64 -4.54
C LYS A 334 13.09 -20.59 -4.86
N HIS A 335 12.32 -20.17 -3.85
CA HIS A 335 11.27 -19.15 -3.97
C HIS A 335 11.85 -17.80 -4.36
N ILE A 336 12.90 -17.33 -3.66
CA ILE A 336 13.63 -16.09 -3.95
C ILE A 336 14.11 -16.05 -5.40
N ARG A 337 14.77 -17.13 -5.89
CA ARG A 337 15.24 -17.21 -7.27
C ARG A 337 14.09 -17.15 -8.27
N ARG A 338 12.99 -17.87 -8.00
CA ARG A 338 11.81 -17.90 -8.88
C ARG A 338 11.17 -16.52 -9.06
N HIS A 339 11.19 -15.70 -8.01
CA HIS A 339 10.54 -14.38 -7.97
C HIS A 339 11.52 -13.21 -8.07
N HIS A 340 12.81 -13.46 -8.34
CA HIS A 340 13.84 -12.42 -8.50
C HIS A 340 13.92 -11.43 -7.33
N LEU A 341 13.88 -11.92 -6.07
CA LEU A 341 13.73 -11.09 -4.87
C LEU A 341 15.05 -10.57 -4.27
N HIS A 342 16.21 -10.75 -4.89
CA HIS A 342 17.52 -10.54 -4.28
C HIS A 342 17.75 -9.14 -3.67
N THR A 343 17.11 -8.10 -4.18
CA THR A 343 17.29 -6.73 -3.67
C THR A 343 16.21 -6.29 -2.70
N HIS A 344 15.12 -7.04 -2.57
CA HIS A 344 13.98 -6.62 -1.75
C HIS A 344 13.96 -7.18 -0.34
N LEU A 345 14.68 -8.28 -0.09
CA LEU A 345 14.75 -8.89 1.24
C LEU A 345 15.50 -8.03 2.24
N GLU A 346 16.58 -7.36 1.80
CA GLU A 346 17.37 -6.45 2.64
C GLU A 346 16.56 -5.25 3.17
N THR A 347 15.49 -4.88 2.48
CA THR A 347 14.66 -3.74 2.88
C THR A 347 13.68 -4.05 4.01
N PHE A 348 13.56 -5.32 4.43
CA PHE A 348 12.57 -5.76 5.43
C PHE A 348 13.19 -6.39 6.68
N THR A 349 14.49 -6.68 6.65
CA THR A 349 15.22 -7.18 7.82
C THR A 349 15.68 -6.05 8.71
#